data_38a8d92934bf158fd7c7fd1ce4744789
#
_entry.id   38a8d92934bf158fd7c7fd1ce4744789
#
_cell.length_a   1.000
_cell.length_b   1.000
_cell.length_c   1.000
_cell.angle_alpha   90.00
_cell.angle_beta   90.00
_cell.angle_gamma   90.00
#
_symmetry.space_group_name_H-M   'P 1'
#
loop_
_entity.id
_entity.type
_entity.pdbx_description
1 polymer ?
#
loop_
_entity_poly.entity_id
_entity_poly.type
_entity_poly.pdbx_seq_one_letter_code
_entity_poly.pdbx_strand_id
1 'polypeptide(L)'
;MSLPQHVRLVEVGPRDGLQNEKQPIEVADKVRLVDDLSAAGLGYIEVGSFVSPKWVPQMAGSAEVFAQIQRKAGVTYAALTPNLKGFEGALEAGVREVAVFAAASEAFSQKNINCSIKESLERFVPVMEAARANDIRVRGYVSCVLGCPYDGAIDPKQVASVAAELFAMGCYEVSLGDTIGTGTPGATRRLIETVALQIPRENLAGHFHDTYGQALANIYASLLEGVSVFDSSVAGLGGCPYAKGASGNVASEDVLYMLNGLNIQTGIDLDQLIAAGQRICALLGRSNGSRVARARLGS
;
A
#
# COMPACT_ATOMS: atom_id res chain seq x y z
N MET A 1 21.23 -15.12 -2.15
CA MET A 1 19.98 -15.91 -2.09
C MET A 1 19.40 -15.96 -3.50
N SER A 2 18.65 -17.01 -3.85
CA SER A 2 17.90 -17.05 -5.10
C SER A 2 16.70 -16.09 -5.02
N LEU A 3 16.29 -15.49 -6.13
CA LEU A 3 15.06 -14.71 -6.20
C LEU A 3 13.83 -15.58 -5.89
N PRO A 4 12.77 -15.04 -5.30
CA PRO A 4 11.52 -15.78 -5.09
C PRO A 4 10.89 -16.16 -6.43
N GLN A 5 10.25 -17.33 -6.48
CA GLN A 5 9.55 -17.79 -7.69
C GLN A 5 8.19 -17.06 -7.88
N HIS A 6 7.59 -16.61 -6.79
CA HIS A 6 6.31 -15.94 -6.77
C HIS A 6 6.41 -14.65 -5.99
N VAL A 7 5.75 -13.60 -6.47
CA VAL A 7 5.57 -12.32 -5.79
C VAL A 7 4.09 -11.99 -5.75
N ARG A 8 3.62 -11.54 -4.59
CA ARG A 8 2.29 -10.97 -4.44
C ARG A 8 2.37 -9.45 -4.56
N LEU A 9 1.65 -8.88 -5.54
CA LEU A 9 1.40 -7.45 -5.58
C LEU A 9 0.13 -7.14 -4.79
N VAL A 10 0.25 -6.15 -3.90
CA VAL A 10 -0.85 -5.54 -3.16
C VAL A 10 -1.19 -4.25 -3.88
N GLU A 11 -2.35 -4.22 -4.51
CA GLU A 11 -2.81 -3.06 -5.26
C GLU A 11 -3.45 -2.05 -4.31
N VAL A 12 -2.79 -0.91 -4.15
CA VAL A 12 -3.26 0.17 -3.25
C VAL A 12 -3.85 1.36 -4.02
N GLY A 13 -3.95 1.29 -5.33
CA GLY A 13 -4.47 2.36 -6.18
C GLY A 13 -5.86 2.83 -5.77
N PRO A 14 -6.85 1.96 -5.53
CA PRO A 14 -8.19 2.39 -5.12
C PRO A 14 -8.24 3.10 -3.77
N ARG A 15 -7.31 2.83 -2.85
CA ARG A 15 -7.22 3.50 -1.57
C ARG A 15 -6.15 4.59 -1.58
N ASP A 16 -4.87 4.21 -1.53
CA ASP A 16 -3.75 5.14 -1.39
C ASP A 16 -3.57 6.01 -2.63
N GLY A 17 -3.76 5.42 -3.79
CA GLY A 17 -3.71 6.12 -5.06
C GLY A 17 -4.75 7.22 -5.17
N LEU A 18 -6.03 6.86 -4.97
CA LEU A 18 -7.14 7.79 -5.16
C LEU A 18 -7.30 8.81 -4.03
N GLN A 19 -6.84 8.52 -2.80
CA GLN A 19 -7.07 9.43 -1.67
C GLN A 19 -6.47 10.83 -1.85
N ASN A 20 -5.45 10.97 -2.69
CA ASN A 20 -4.77 12.24 -2.96
C ASN A 20 -5.26 12.92 -4.25
N GLU A 21 -6.21 12.33 -4.97
CA GLU A 21 -6.79 12.96 -6.17
C GLU A 21 -7.66 14.16 -5.79
N LYS A 22 -7.59 15.22 -6.60
CA LYS A 22 -8.25 16.50 -6.27
C LYS A 22 -9.73 16.50 -6.60
N GLN A 23 -10.12 15.80 -7.67
CA GLN A 23 -11.51 15.77 -8.11
C GLN A 23 -12.29 14.64 -7.44
N PRO A 24 -13.57 14.84 -7.11
CA PRO A 24 -14.42 13.78 -6.59
C PRO A 24 -14.50 12.62 -7.58
N ILE A 25 -14.50 11.39 -7.04
CA ILE A 25 -14.62 10.16 -7.82
C ILE A 25 -15.89 9.46 -7.35
N GLU A 26 -16.78 9.20 -8.30
CA GLU A 26 -18.05 8.55 -8.00
C GLU A 26 -17.85 7.09 -7.53
N VAL A 27 -18.78 6.61 -6.70
CA VAL A 27 -18.74 5.23 -6.20
C VAL A 27 -18.69 4.22 -7.35
N ALA A 28 -19.48 4.44 -8.41
CA ALA A 28 -19.51 3.56 -9.57
C ALA A 28 -18.15 3.44 -10.29
N ASP A 29 -17.38 4.51 -10.34
CA ASP A 29 -16.04 4.51 -10.94
C ASP A 29 -15.01 3.80 -10.07
N LYS A 30 -15.12 3.94 -8.74
CA LYS A 30 -14.31 3.16 -7.78
C LYS A 30 -14.61 1.67 -7.87
N VAL A 31 -15.90 1.30 -7.94
CA VAL A 31 -16.33 -0.09 -8.14
C VAL A 31 -15.75 -0.65 -9.42
N ARG A 32 -15.89 0.06 -10.53
CA ARG A 32 -15.35 -0.35 -11.82
C ARG A 32 -13.84 -0.56 -11.76
N LEU A 33 -13.10 0.36 -11.11
CA LEU A 33 -11.65 0.21 -10.96
C LEU A 33 -11.30 -1.09 -10.22
N VAL A 34 -11.96 -1.38 -9.08
CA VAL A 34 -11.72 -2.59 -8.31
C VAL A 34 -12.05 -3.85 -9.11
N ASP A 35 -13.16 -3.85 -9.85
CA ASP A 35 -13.58 -4.98 -10.68
C ASP A 35 -12.61 -5.21 -11.86
N ASP A 36 -12.13 -4.15 -12.50
CA ASP A 36 -11.13 -4.21 -13.56
C ASP A 36 -9.80 -4.78 -13.04
N LEU A 37 -9.35 -4.35 -11.86
CA LEU A 37 -8.13 -4.84 -11.20
C LEU A 37 -8.26 -6.33 -10.82
N SER A 38 -9.41 -6.72 -10.27
CA SER A 38 -9.75 -8.12 -10.03
C SER A 38 -9.73 -8.95 -11.32
N ALA A 39 -10.25 -8.39 -12.43
CA ALA A 39 -10.26 -9.06 -13.71
C ALA A 39 -8.85 -9.25 -14.26
N ALA A 40 -7.96 -8.29 -14.03
CA ALA A 40 -6.56 -8.36 -14.41
C ALA A 40 -5.75 -9.40 -13.62
N GLY A 41 -6.33 -10.05 -12.60
CA GLY A 41 -5.67 -11.12 -11.85
C GLY A 41 -4.98 -10.67 -10.55
N LEU A 42 -5.24 -9.44 -10.09
CA LEU A 42 -4.73 -8.99 -8.78
C LEU A 42 -5.40 -9.78 -7.66
N GLY A 43 -4.59 -10.49 -6.88
CA GLY A 43 -5.05 -11.32 -5.76
C GLY A 43 -5.27 -10.56 -4.45
N TYR A 44 -4.85 -9.30 -4.39
CA TYR A 44 -5.04 -8.44 -3.21
C TYR A 44 -5.27 -6.99 -3.65
N ILE A 45 -6.37 -6.39 -3.20
CA ILE A 45 -6.76 -5.02 -3.53
C ILE A 45 -7.19 -4.29 -2.25
N GLU A 46 -6.52 -3.19 -1.94
CA GLU A 46 -6.95 -2.28 -0.88
C GLU A 46 -8.00 -1.32 -1.45
N VAL A 47 -9.27 -1.63 -1.21
CA VAL A 47 -10.43 -1.06 -1.91
C VAL A 47 -10.75 0.37 -1.44
N GLY A 48 -10.50 0.66 -0.16
CA GLY A 48 -10.86 1.96 0.41
C GLY A 48 -10.41 2.09 1.86
N SER A 49 -10.94 3.11 2.53
CA SER A 49 -10.63 3.40 3.92
C SER A 49 -11.88 3.78 4.70
N PHE A 50 -11.96 3.36 5.95
CA PHE A 50 -13.00 3.75 6.91
C PHE A 50 -12.53 4.90 7.82
N VAL A 51 -11.73 5.80 7.26
CA VAL A 51 -11.39 7.08 7.87
C VAL A 51 -12.57 8.04 7.76
N SER A 52 -12.66 9.01 8.69
CA SER A 52 -13.72 10.02 8.61
C SER A 52 -13.66 10.79 7.29
N PRO A 53 -14.76 10.90 6.52
CA PRO A 53 -14.83 11.68 5.28
C PRO A 53 -14.52 13.16 5.46
N LYS A 54 -14.59 13.69 6.69
CA LYS A 54 -14.19 15.05 7.01
C LYS A 54 -12.68 15.26 6.86
N TRP A 55 -11.89 14.21 7.06
CA TRP A 55 -10.43 14.25 6.94
C TRP A 55 -9.95 13.80 5.57
N VAL A 56 -10.59 12.78 5.00
CA VAL A 56 -10.24 12.25 3.67
C VAL A 56 -11.52 12.09 2.83
N PRO A 57 -12.02 13.19 2.22
CA PRO A 57 -13.27 13.16 1.46
C PRO A 57 -13.28 12.15 0.32
N GLN A 58 -12.13 11.90 -0.30
CA GLN A 58 -11.99 10.93 -1.39
C GLN A 58 -12.31 9.48 -0.97
N MET A 59 -12.19 9.16 0.31
CA MET A 59 -12.54 7.83 0.84
C MET A 59 -14.00 7.70 1.26
N ALA A 60 -14.80 8.76 1.09
CA ALA A 60 -16.25 8.66 1.23
C ALA A 60 -16.81 7.58 0.30
N GLY A 61 -17.86 6.89 0.74
CA GLY A 61 -18.50 5.84 -0.03
C GLY A 61 -17.77 4.49 -0.02
N SER A 62 -16.74 4.28 0.84
CA SER A 62 -16.03 3.00 0.89
C SER A 62 -16.98 1.82 1.19
N ALA A 63 -17.96 1.98 2.08
CA ALA A 63 -18.94 0.94 2.37
C ALA A 63 -19.80 0.60 1.15
N GLU A 64 -20.24 1.61 0.39
CA GLU A 64 -21.01 1.46 -0.83
C GLU A 64 -20.19 0.78 -1.94
N VAL A 65 -18.88 1.07 -2.02
CA VAL A 65 -17.97 0.35 -2.95
C VAL A 65 -17.91 -1.12 -2.57
N PHE A 66 -17.67 -1.45 -1.30
CA PHE A 66 -17.65 -2.85 -0.82
C PHE A 66 -18.96 -3.60 -1.05
N ALA A 67 -20.11 -2.92 -1.03
CA ALA A 67 -21.40 -3.50 -1.30
C ALA A 67 -21.66 -3.79 -2.79
N GLN A 68 -20.98 -3.09 -3.70
CA GLN A 68 -21.25 -3.14 -5.14
C GLN A 68 -20.20 -3.89 -5.96
N ILE A 69 -18.97 -4.04 -5.47
CA ILE A 69 -17.91 -4.77 -6.19
C ILE A 69 -18.25 -6.25 -6.42
N GLN A 70 -17.80 -6.79 -7.53
CA GLN A 70 -17.92 -8.21 -7.86
C GLN A 70 -16.77 -9.00 -7.22
N ARG A 71 -17.00 -9.48 -5.98
CA ARG A 71 -15.98 -10.24 -5.26
C ARG A 71 -15.67 -11.57 -5.94
N LYS A 72 -14.42 -11.76 -6.33
CA LYS A 72 -13.94 -13.02 -6.95
C LYS A 72 -13.33 -13.93 -5.89
N ALA A 73 -13.53 -15.22 -6.04
CA ALA A 73 -12.86 -16.23 -5.21
C ALA A 73 -11.33 -16.11 -5.35
N GLY A 74 -10.62 -16.21 -4.24
CA GLY A 74 -9.15 -16.09 -4.22
C GLY A 74 -8.62 -14.66 -4.22
N VAL A 75 -9.48 -13.63 -4.28
CA VAL A 75 -9.07 -12.23 -4.18
C VAL A 75 -9.39 -11.69 -2.78
N THR A 76 -8.41 -11.09 -2.15
CA THR A 76 -8.57 -10.34 -0.89
C THR A 76 -8.95 -8.89 -1.19
N TYR A 77 -10.06 -8.45 -0.62
CA TYR A 77 -10.53 -7.07 -0.65
C TYR A 77 -10.39 -6.47 0.74
N ALA A 78 -9.36 -5.65 0.92
CA ALA A 78 -9.00 -5.07 2.21
C ALA A 78 -9.38 -3.59 2.33
N ALA A 79 -9.41 -3.09 3.56
CA ALA A 79 -9.65 -1.68 3.85
C ALA A 79 -8.72 -1.16 4.93
N LEU A 80 -8.34 0.11 4.84
CA LEU A 80 -7.62 0.81 5.89
C LEU A 80 -8.59 1.23 7.00
N THR A 81 -8.22 0.98 8.27
CA THR A 81 -9.02 1.36 9.44
C THR A 81 -8.16 2.14 10.44
N PRO A 82 -8.51 3.40 10.75
CA PRO A 82 -7.69 4.25 11.62
C PRO A 82 -7.92 4.03 13.12
N ASN A 83 -9.01 3.36 13.51
CA ASN A 83 -9.44 3.13 14.88
C ASN A 83 -10.60 2.12 14.94
N LEU A 84 -11.06 1.83 16.17
CA LEU A 84 -12.15 0.87 16.39
C LEU A 84 -13.44 1.23 15.64
N LYS A 85 -13.84 2.50 15.61
CA LYS A 85 -15.05 2.93 14.88
C LYS A 85 -14.92 2.68 13.37
N GLY A 86 -13.73 2.92 12.80
CA GLY A 86 -13.47 2.59 11.40
C GLY A 86 -13.49 1.09 11.15
N PHE A 87 -12.98 0.30 12.10
CA PHE A 87 -13.04 -1.16 12.04
C PHE A 87 -14.48 -1.69 12.06
N GLU A 88 -15.31 -1.17 12.97
CA GLU A 88 -16.75 -1.54 13.06
C GLU A 88 -17.47 -1.27 11.73
N GLY A 89 -17.26 -0.10 11.14
CA GLY A 89 -17.82 0.21 9.82
C GLY A 89 -17.30 -0.69 8.71
N ALA A 90 -16.01 -1.10 8.74
CA ALA A 90 -15.47 -2.07 7.80
C ALA A 90 -16.11 -3.45 7.97
N LEU A 91 -16.29 -3.89 9.21
CA LEU A 91 -16.94 -5.16 9.54
C LEU A 91 -18.40 -5.20 9.05
N GLU A 92 -19.17 -4.13 9.28
CA GLU A 92 -20.54 -3.97 8.78
C GLU A 92 -20.60 -4.01 7.25
N ALA A 93 -19.60 -3.44 6.56
CA ALA A 93 -19.49 -3.51 5.10
C ALA A 93 -19.01 -4.88 4.57
N GLY A 94 -18.81 -5.86 5.45
CA GLY A 94 -18.39 -7.21 5.10
C GLY A 94 -16.93 -7.31 4.65
N VAL A 95 -16.07 -6.41 5.13
CA VAL A 95 -14.62 -6.50 4.95
C VAL A 95 -14.08 -7.67 5.77
N ARG A 96 -13.14 -8.44 5.21
CA ARG A 96 -12.55 -9.62 5.85
C ARG A 96 -11.07 -9.47 6.15
N GLU A 97 -10.48 -8.39 5.71
CA GLU A 97 -9.11 -8.03 6.03
C GLU A 97 -8.98 -6.52 6.16
N VAL A 98 -8.33 -6.05 7.20
CA VAL A 98 -8.13 -4.62 7.44
C VAL A 98 -6.65 -4.30 7.58
N ALA A 99 -6.32 -3.01 7.40
CA ALA A 99 -4.98 -2.51 7.65
C ALA A 99 -5.00 -1.42 8.72
N VAL A 100 -3.95 -1.41 9.55
CA VAL A 100 -3.60 -0.34 10.49
C VAL A 100 -2.26 0.26 10.09
N PHE A 101 -1.93 1.45 10.60
CA PHE A 101 -0.72 2.16 10.18
C PHE A 101 -0.08 2.93 11.32
N ALA A 102 1.23 2.85 11.40
CA ALA A 102 2.08 3.63 12.28
C ALA A 102 3.15 4.37 11.45
N ALA A 103 4.01 5.11 12.11
CA ALA A 103 5.15 5.77 11.48
C ALA A 103 6.43 5.49 12.27
N ALA A 104 7.58 5.54 11.60
CA ALA A 104 8.89 5.46 12.26
C ALA A 104 9.43 6.84 12.69
N SER A 105 8.67 7.92 12.49
CA SER A 105 9.01 9.30 12.82
C SER A 105 7.95 9.90 13.74
N GLU A 106 8.37 10.45 14.88
CA GLU A 106 7.47 11.15 15.80
C GLU A 106 6.88 12.41 15.17
N ALA A 107 7.69 13.20 14.47
CA ALA A 107 7.20 14.41 13.83
C ALA A 107 6.17 14.09 12.73
N PHE A 108 6.38 12.99 11.98
CA PHE A 108 5.39 12.56 10.99
C PHE A 108 4.11 12.06 11.65
N SER A 109 4.20 11.26 12.72
CA SER A 109 3.03 10.80 13.48
C SER A 109 2.19 11.97 13.98
N GLN A 110 2.82 12.96 14.62
CA GLN A 110 2.14 14.16 15.08
C GLN A 110 1.47 14.95 13.96
N LYS A 111 2.13 15.11 12.82
CA LYS A 111 1.59 15.87 11.68
C LYS A 111 0.48 15.13 10.93
N ASN A 112 0.59 13.81 10.80
CA ASN A 112 -0.33 12.98 10.02
C ASN A 112 -1.58 12.58 10.80
N ILE A 113 -1.43 12.19 12.06
CA ILE A 113 -2.52 11.62 12.88
C ILE A 113 -2.67 12.27 14.27
N ASN A 114 -1.95 13.37 14.51
CA ASN A 114 -2.03 14.17 15.73
C ASN A 114 -1.85 13.33 17.02
N CYS A 115 -0.86 12.45 17.03
CA CYS A 115 -0.45 11.69 18.22
C CYS A 115 0.99 11.18 18.09
N SER A 116 1.59 10.76 19.20
CA SER A 116 2.89 10.08 19.22
C SER A 116 2.80 8.69 18.59
N ILE A 117 3.95 8.11 18.25
CA ILE A 117 4.03 6.71 17.77
C ILE A 117 3.40 5.78 18.82
N LYS A 118 3.76 5.94 20.08
CA LYS A 118 3.23 5.13 21.18
C LYS A 118 1.70 5.21 21.27
N GLU A 119 1.14 6.41 21.28
CA GLU A 119 -0.31 6.63 21.32
C GLU A 119 -1.00 6.04 20.07
N SER A 120 -0.35 6.08 18.91
CA SER A 120 -0.90 5.47 17.70
C SER A 120 -1.03 3.95 17.83
N LEU A 121 -0.03 3.29 18.38
CA LEU A 121 -0.04 1.85 18.65
C LEU A 121 -1.09 1.49 19.70
N GLU A 122 -1.20 2.26 20.79
CA GLU A 122 -2.23 2.08 21.81
C GLU A 122 -3.66 2.19 21.25
N ARG A 123 -3.90 3.08 20.26
CA ARG A 123 -5.19 3.19 19.56
C ARG A 123 -5.55 1.93 18.76
N PHE A 124 -4.59 1.13 18.35
CA PHE A 124 -4.84 -0.10 17.59
C PHE A 124 -5.11 -1.31 18.47
N VAL A 125 -4.80 -1.28 19.78
CA VAL A 125 -5.11 -2.39 20.69
C VAL A 125 -6.58 -2.83 20.60
N PRO A 126 -7.59 -1.93 20.74
CA PRO A 126 -8.98 -2.34 20.61
C PRO A 126 -9.35 -2.82 19.19
N VAL A 127 -8.68 -2.33 18.14
CA VAL A 127 -8.87 -2.82 16.77
C VAL A 127 -8.40 -4.27 16.65
N MET A 128 -7.21 -4.57 17.21
CA MET A 128 -6.65 -5.93 17.18
C MET A 128 -7.49 -6.93 17.97
N GLU A 129 -8.03 -6.50 19.13
CA GLU A 129 -8.94 -7.32 19.93
C GLU A 129 -10.25 -7.63 19.17
N ALA A 130 -10.86 -6.60 18.57
CA ALA A 130 -12.08 -6.76 17.78
C ALA A 130 -11.83 -7.59 16.52
N ALA A 131 -10.69 -7.42 15.85
CA ALA A 131 -10.32 -8.21 14.68
C ALA A 131 -10.19 -9.71 15.03
N ARG A 132 -9.50 -10.02 16.14
CA ARG A 132 -9.39 -11.39 16.64
C ARG A 132 -10.74 -12.00 16.99
N ALA A 133 -11.63 -11.24 17.64
CA ALA A 133 -12.97 -11.69 18.01
C ALA A 133 -13.86 -11.99 16.80
N ASN A 134 -13.58 -11.40 15.63
CA ASN A 134 -14.35 -11.56 14.40
C ASN A 134 -13.62 -12.34 13.30
N ASP A 135 -12.49 -12.97 13.59
CA ASP A 135 -11.64 -13.71 12.63
C ASP A 135 -11.25 -12.84 11.41
N ILE A 136 -10.90 -11.58 11.67
CA ILE A 136 -10.45 -10.61 10.67
C ILE A 136 -8.91 -10.53 10.73
N ARG A 137 -8.26 -10.68 9.59
CA ARG A 137 -6.81 -10.53 9.49
C ARG A 137 -6.44 -9.04 9.47
N VAL A 138 -5.34 -8.70 10.12
CA VAL A 138 -4.85 -7.32 10.18
C VAL A 138 -3.45 -7.23 9.57
N ARG A 139 -3.29 -6.31 8.62
CA ARG A 139 -2.02 -5.91 8.02
C ARG A 139 -1.51 -4.63 8.67
N GLY A 140 -0.21 -4.50 8.91
CA GLY A 140 0.41 -3.30 9.44
C GLY A 140 1.16 -2.51 8.37
N TYR A 141 1.10 -1.17 8.44
CA TYR A 141 1.97 -0.27 7.67
C TYR A 141 2.89 0.50 8.61
N VAL A 142 4.15 0.68 8.22
CA VAL A 142 5.08 1.62 8.89
C VAL A 142 5.52 2.65 7.87
N SER A 143 5.14 3.91 8.07
CA SER A 143 5.52 5.04 7.21
C SER A 143 6.90 5.60 7.58
N CYS A 144 7.54 6.30 6.63
CA CYS A 144 8.82 7.00 6.78
C CYS A 144 9.99 6.07 7.12
N VAL A 145 10.05 4.88 6.55
CA VAL A 145 11.08 3.89 6.92
C VAL A 145 12.48 4.19 6.35
N LEU A 146 12.58 5.00 5.29
CA LEU A 146 13.85 5.35 4.61
C LEU A 146 14.13 6.87 4.62
N GLY A 147 13.20 7.65 5.15
CA GLY A 147 13.31 9.08 5.31
C GLY A 147 12.00 9.74 5.69
N CYS A 148 12.09 10.84 6.42
CA CYS A 148 10.96 11.62 6.88
C CYS A 148 11.07 13.07 6.37
N PRO A 149 9.97 13.70 5.90
CA PRO A 149 10.01 15.08 5.43
C PRO A 149 10.26 16.11 6.55
N TYR A 150 10.18 15.69 7.81
CA TYR A 150 10.35 16.54 8.98
C TYR A 150 11.61 16.21 9.77
N ASP A 151 11.85 14.91 10.08
CA ASP A 151 12.98 14.44 10.88
C ASP A 151 14.21 14.10 10.03
N GLY A 152 14.08 14.08 8.69
CA GLY A 152 15.18 13.70 7.79
C GLY A 152 15.46 12.20 7.82
N ALA A 153 16.70 11.81 8.09
CA ALA A 153 17.11 10.42 8.14
C ALA A 153 16.47 9.67 9.31
N ILE A 154 16.02 8.44 9.05
CA ILE A 154 15.41 7.56 10.07
C ILE A 154 16.33 6.38 10.35
N ASP A 155 16.56 6.08 11.64
CA ASP A 155 17.36 4.91 12.04
C ASP A 155 16.59 3.62 11.74
N PRO A 156 17.15 2.67 11.00
CA PRO A 156 16.55 1.35 10.77
C PRO A 156 16.13 0.61 12.05
N LYS A 157 16.82 0.84 13.18
CA LYS A 157 16.44 0.26 14.46
C LYS A 157 15.13 0.80 15.01
N GLN A 158 14.85 2.09 14.78
CA GLN A 158 13.58 2.71 15.14
C GLN A 158 12.44 2.08 14.30
N VAL A 159 12.67 1.88 13.00
CA VAL A 159 11.72 1.18 12.13
C VAL A 159 11.47 -0.24 12.62
N ALA A 160 12.54 -0.98 12.95
CA ALA A 160 12.44 -2.35 13.44
C ALA A 160 11.64 -2.44 14.75
N SER A 161 11.80 -1.48 15.66
CA SER A 161 11.02 -1.42 16.90
C SER A 161 9.52 -1.25 16.63
N VAL A 162 9.14 -0.25 15.82
CA VAL A 162 7.72 0.01 15.49
C VAL A 162 7.11 -1.17 14.73
N ALA A 163 7.83 -1.72 13.76
CA ALA A 163 7.37 -2.87 12.99
C ALA A 163 7.17 -4.11 13.89
N ALA A 164 8.10 -4.38 14.81
CA ALA A 164 8.01 -5.49 15.75
C ALA A 164 6.81 -5.34 16.71
N GLU A 165 6.48 -4.11 17.14
CA GLU A 165 5.30 -3.86 17.97
C GLU A 165 4.00 -4.19 17.19
N LEU A 166 3.85 -3.73 15.95
CA LEU A 166 2.70 -4.10 15.10
C LEU A 166 2.61 -5.62 14.89
N PHE A 167 3.73 -6.28 14.64
CA PHE A 167 3.78 -7.73 14.47
C PHE A 167 3.41 -8.47 15.77
N ALA A 168 3.93 -8.03 16.91
CA ALA A 168 3.61 -8.60 18.24
C ALA A 168 2.13 -8.38 18.63
N MET A 169 1.51 -7.29 18.20
CA MET A 169 0.07 -7.04 18.37
C MET A 169 -0.79 -8.02 17.58
N GLY A 170 -0.24 -8.68 16.54
CA GLY A 170 -0.91 -9.68 15.72
C GLY A 170 -1.13 -9.29 14.26
N CYS A 171 -0.46 -8.25 13.77
CA CYS A 171 -0.41 -8.03 12.32
C CYS A 171 0.30 -9.23 11.67
N TYR A 172 -0.33 -9.87 10.71
CA TYR A 172 0.25 -11.04 10.03
C TYR A 172 1.37 -10.67 9.07
N GLU A 173 1.41 -9.42 8.63
CA GLU A 173 2.37 -8.84 7.69
C GLU A 173 2.58 -7.37 8.00
N VAL A 174 3.81 -6.89 7.87
CA VAL A 174 4.15 -5.47 8.05
C VAL A 174 4.78 -4.93 6.77
N SER A 175 4.15 -3.90 6.19
CA SER A 175 4.62 -3.20 5.00
C SER A 175 5.48 -2.01 5.39
N LEU A 176 6.69 -1.95 4.83
CA LEU A 176 7.70 -0.92 5.08
C LEU A 176 7.60 0.17 4.01
N GLY A 177 7.09 1.37 4.42
CA GLY A 177 6.76 2.46 3.52
C GLY A 177 7.84 3.53 3.39
N ASP A 178 8.45 3.62 2.20
CA ASP A 178 9.28 4.76 1.77
C ASP A 178 8.38 5.93 1.33
N THR A 179 7.79 6.60 2.31
CA THR A 179 6.70 7.56 2.15
C THR A 179 7.03 8.74 1.22
N ILE A 180 8.28 9.17 1.19
CA ILE A 180 8.73 10.29 0.35
C ILE A 180 9.60 9.84 -0.83
N GLY A 181 9.82 8.55 -0.99
CA GLY A 181 10.53 7.96 -2.11
C GLY A 181 12.02 8.30 -2.17
N THR A 182 12.65 8.55 -1.03
CA THR A 182 14.08 8.91 -0.92
C THR A 182 15.00 7.71 -0.76
N GLY A 183 14.44 6.52 -0.59
CA GLY A 183 15.18 5.29 -0.39
C GLY A 183 16.04 4.92 -1.59
N THR A 184 17.19 4.31 -1.30
CA THR A 184 18.09 3.76 -2.29
C THR A 184 18.29 2.26 -2.03
N PRO A 185 18.72 1.44 -3.03
CA PRO A 185 18.86 -0.01 -2.86
C PRO A 185 19.72 -0.43 -1.67
N GLY A 186 20.84 0.28 -1.45
CA GLY A 186 21.71 0.01 -0.31
C GLY A 186 21.09 0.33 1.04
N ALA A 187 20.29 1.41 1.15
CA ALA A 187 19.55 1.75 2.36
C ALA A 187 18.41 0.75 2.60
N THR A 188 17.70 0.35 1.55
CA THR A 188 16.62 -0.64 1.61
C THR A 188 17.11 -2.00 2.11
N ARG A 189 18.25 -2.48 1.61
CA ARG A 189 18.84 -3.74 2.10
C ARG A 189 19.17 -3.67 3.59
N ARG A 190 19.88 -2.63 4.04
CA ARG A 190 20.19 -2.44 5.46
C ARG A 190 18.94 -2.36 6.35
N LEU A 191 17.88 -1.71 5.86
CA LEU A 191 16.61 -1.66 6.55
C LEU A 191 16.02 -3.06 6.72
N ILE A 192 15.88 -3.82 5.62
CA ILE A 192 15.31 -5.18 5.64
C ILE A 192 16.15 -6.10 6.53
N GLU A 193 17.48 -6.08 6.41
CA GLU A 193 18.38 -6.84 7.26
C GLU A 193 18.14 -6.54 8.76
N THR A 194 17.96 -5.26 9.11
CA THR A 194 17.71 -4.83 10.49
C THR A 194 16.34 -5.27 11.00
N VAL A 195 15.28 -5.09 10.20
CA VAL A 195 13.92 -5.49 10.60
C VAL A 195 13.78 -7.00 10.66
N ALA A 196 14.47 -7.73 9.78
CA ALA A 196 14.45 -9.19 9.74
C ALA A 196 15.12 -9.87 10.95
N LEU A 197 15.78 -9.12 11.82
CA LEU A 197 16.22 -9.64 13.13
C LEU A 197 15.05 -9.84 14.10
N GLN A 198 13.90 -9.22 13.86
CA GLN A 198 12.73 -9.26 14.74
C GLN A 198 11.48 -9.84 14.06
N ILE A 199 11.36 -9.74 12.73
CA ILE A 199 10.20 -10.21 11.96
C ILE A 199 10.70 -11.11 10.83
N PRO A 200 10.14 -12.32 10.65
CA PRO A 200 10.48 -13.17 9.51
C PRO A 200 10.24 -12.46 8.18
N ARG A 201 11.10 -12.67 7.19
CA ARG A 201 11.04 -11.98 5.89
C ARG A 201 9.73 -12.25 5.13
N GLU A 202 9.16 -13.42 5.29
CA GLU A 202 7.86 -13.81 4.74
C GLU A 202 6.67 -13.00 5.30
N ASN A 203 6.87 -12.32 6.42
CA ASN A 203 5.89 -11.42 7.03
C ASN A 203 6.20 -9.93 6.76
N LEU A 204 7.18 -9.65 5.89
CA LEU A 204 7.52 -8.30 5.46
C LEU A 204 7.01 -8.01 4.05
N ALA A 205 6.57 -6.77 3.84
CA ALA A 205 6.26 -6.23 2.53
C ALA A 205 7.01 -4.90 2.30
N GLY A 206 7.20 -4.54 1.05
CA GLY A 206 7.77 -3.26 0.66
C GLY A 206 6.75 -2.34 0.00
N HIS A 207 6.72 -1.08 0.40
CA HIS A 207 5.89 -0.03 -0.18
C HIS A 207 6.79 1.15 -0.57
N PHE A 208 7.01 1.34 -1.87
CA PHE A 208 7.99 2.31 -2.35
C PHE A 208 7.33 3.37 -3.22
N HIS A 209 7.54 4.65 -2.85
CA HIS A 209 7.23 5.77 -3.72
C HIS A 209 8.37 5.97 -4.74
N ASP A 210 8.02 6.39 -5.95
CA ASP A 210 8.96 6.54 -7.06
C ASP A 210 9.43 7.98 -7.30
N THR A 211 9.37 8.82 -6.25
CA THR A 211 9.70 10.25 -6.34
C THR A 211 11.06 10.51 -6.97
N TYR A 212 12.06 9.73 -6.59
CA TYR A 212 13.42 9.82 -7.13
C TYR A 212 13.74 8.71 -8.14
N GLY A 213 12.73 8.00 -8.65
CA GLY A 213 12.93 6.96 -9.65
C GLY A 213 13.66 5.72 -9.15
N GLN A 214 13.66 5.47 -7.82
CA GLN A 214 14.40 4.36 -7.22
C GLN A 214 13.51 3.19 -6.80
N ALA A 215 12.18 3.31 -6.93
CA ALA A 215 11.27 2.29 -6.40
C ALA A 215 11.51 0.89 -6.98
N LEU A 216 11.68 0.74 -8.29
CA LEU A 216 11.98 -0.55 -8.92
C LEU A 216 13.32 -1.13 -8.44
N ALA A 217 14.34 -0.28 -8.28
CA ALA A 217 15.65 -0.70 -7.77
C ALA A 217 15.55 -1.14 -6.30
N ASN A 218 14.72 -0.47 -5.49
CA ASN A 218 14.45 -0.84 -4.09
C ASN A 218 13.66 -2.15 -4.00
N ILE A 219 12.69 -2.37 -4.89
CA ILE A 219 11.97 -3.66 -5.00
C ILE A 219 12.95 -4.78 -5.36
N TYR A 220 13.80 -4.57 -6.36
CA TYR A 220 14.82 -5.57 -6.74
C TYR A 220 15.78 -5.87 -5.59
N ALA A 221 16.23 -4.85 -4.86
CA ALA A 221 17.06 -5.03 -3.67
C ALA A 221 16.32 -5.83 -2.58
N SER A 222 15.02 -5.59 -2.39
CA SER A 222 14.17 -6.32 -1.44
C SER A 222 13.98 -7.78 -1.83
N LEU A 223 13.83 -8.07 -3.14
CA LEU A 223 13.77 -9.44 -3.67
C LEU A 223 15.07 -10.22 -3.35
N LEU A 224 16.23 -9.57 -3.44
CA LEU A 224 17.51 -10.17 -3.08
C LEU A 224 17.62 -10.47 -1.58
N GLU A 225 16.92 -9.73 -0.75
CA GLU A 225 16.81 -9.99 0.70
C GLU A 225 15.68 -10.98 1.06
N GLY A 226 14.94 -11.50 0.07
CA GLY A 226 13.92 -12.54 0.27
C GLY A 226 12.52 -12.01 0.59
N VAL A 227 12.27 -10.70 0.44
CA VAL A 227 10.91 -10.14 0.51
C VAL A 227 10.19 -10.45 -0.80
N SER A 228 8.94 -10.91 -0.71
CA SER A 228 8.15 -11.33 -1.87
C SER A 228 6.75 -10.72 -1.94
N VAL A 229 6.50 -9.66 -1.16
CA VAL A 229 5.25 -8.89 -1.19
C VAL A 229 5.56 -7.42 -1.40
N PHE A 230 4.90 -6.79 -2.38
CA PHE A 230 5.09 -5.38 -2.68
C PHE A 230 3.77 -4.68 -2.93
N ASP A 231 3.63 -3.49 -2.33
CA ASP A 231 2.54 -2.58 -2.63
C ASP A 231 2.89 -1.79 -3.90
N SER A 232 1.90 -1.61 -4.73
CA SER A 232 2.01 -0.81 -5.95
C SER A 232 0.65 -0.22 -6.31
N SER A 233 0.64 0.74 -7.21
CA SER A 233 -0.59 1.42 -7.61
C SER A 233 -0.72 1.44 -9.12
N VAL A 234 -1.84 0.98 -9.63
CA VAL A 234 -2.15 1.02 -11.06
C VAL A 234 -1.95 2.44 -11.62
N ALA A 235 -1.34 2.54 -12.78
CA ALA A 235 -0.99 3.81 -13.44
C ALA A 235 -0.11 4.75 -12.58
N GLY A 236 0.53 4.26 -11.53
CA GLY A 236 1.25 5.11 -10.58
C GLY A 236 0.34 6.13 -9.91
N LEU A 237 -0.92 5.76 -9.62
CA LEU A 237 -1.83 6.61 -8.87
C LEU A 237 -1.29 6.91 -7.48
N GLY A 238 -1.49 8.13 -7.03
CA GLY A 238 -1.06 8.60 -5.73
C GLY A 238 -0.26 9.89 -5.83
N GLY A 239 0.13 10.34 -4.69
CA GLY A 239 0.97 11.51 -4.48
C GLY A 239 1.42 11.49 -3.03
N CYS A 240 2.36 12.33 -2.69
CA CYS A 240 2.70 12.55 -1.30
C CYS A 240 2.45 14.02 -0.98
N PRO A 241 1.43 14.35 -0.17
CA PRO A 241 1.15 15.73 0.18
C PRO A 241 2.29 16.36 1.01
N TYR A 242 3.16 15.53 1.55
CA TYR A 242 4.30 15.92 2.39
C TYR A 242 5.60 16.12 1.62
N ALA A 243 5.66 15.71 0.34
CA ALA A 243 6.84 15.88 -0.50
C ALA A 243 6.47 16.64 -1.78
N LYS A 244 6.90 17.90 -1.87
CA LYS A 244 6.65 18.74 -3.06
C LYS A 244 7.27 18.12 -4.30
N GLY A 245 6.45 17.84 -5.33
CA GLY A 245 6.90 17.16 -6.56
C GLY A 245 6.97 15.65 -6.48
N ALA A 246 6.47 15.02 -5.41
CA ALA A 246 6.42 13.58 -5.29
C ALA A 246 5.54 12.95 -6.37
N SER A 247 6.06 11.91 -7.04
CA SER A 247 5.32 11.14 -8.04
C SER A 247 4.32 10.15 -7.43
N GLY A 248 4.45 9.86 -6.13
CA GLY A 248 3.61 8.87 -5.45
C GLY A 248 4.08 7.43 -5.63
N ASN A 249 3.15 6.49 -5.57
CA ASN A 249 3.41 5.06 -5.63
C ASN A 249 4.12 4.63 -6.92
N VAL A 250 4.95 3.60 -6.83
CA VAL A 250 5.42 2.88 -8.01
C VAL A 250 4.24 2.30 -8.79
N ALA A 251 4.29 2.39 -10.11
CA ALA A 251 3.22 1.86 -10.97
C ALA A 251 3.23 0.32 -10.98
N SER A 252 2.06 -0.28 -10.77
CA SER A 252 1.89 -1.74 -10.77
C SER A 252 2.33 -2.36 -12.10
N GLU A 253 2.09 -1.70 -13.22
CA GLU A 253 2.50 -2.15 -14.56
C GLU A 253 4.03 -2.19 -14.70
N ASP A 254 4.73 -1.20 -14.13
CA ASP A 254 6.20 -1.11 -14.19
C ASP A 254 6.83 -2.22 -13.31
N VAL A 255 6.26 -2.47 -12.13
CA VAL A 255 6.67 -3.59 -11.26
C VAL A 255 6.43 -4.93 -11.95
N LEU A 256 5.24 -5.13 -12.50
CA LEU A 256 4.87 -6.37 -13.19
C LEU A 256 5.78 -6.64 -14.39
N TYR A 257 6.12 -5.61 -15.17
CA TYR A 257 7.04 -5.75 -16.29
C TYR A 257 8.43 -6.23 -15.84
N MET A 258 8.96 -5.66 -14.75
CA MET A 258 10.23 -6.09 -14.16
C MET A 258 10.16 -7.54 -13.67
N LEU A 259 9.10 -7.91 -12.94
CA LEU A 259 8.93 -9.27 -12.40
C LEU A 259 8.81 -10.31 -13.52
N ASN A 260 8.08 -10.00 -14.59
CA ASN A 260 7.98 -10.87 -15.78
C ASN A 260 9.35 -11.07 -16.44
N GLY A 261 10.16 -10.00 -16.56
CA GLY A 261 11.52 -10.07 -17.07
C GLY A 261 12.48 -10.90 -16.21
N LEU A 262 12.16 -11.05 -14.91
CA LEU A 262 12.89 -11.90 -13.96
C LEU A 262 12.34 -13.33 -13.90
N ASN A 263 11.33 -13.69 -14.69
CA ASN A 263 10.58 -14.95 -14.65
C ASN A 263 9.93 -15.24 -13.29
N ILE A 264 9.52 -14.18 -12.57
CA ILE A 264 8.81 -14.26 -11.30
C ILE A 264 7.30 -14.24 -11.58
N GLN A 265 6.58 -15.20 -11.05
CA GLN A 265 5.14 -15.35 -11.28
C GLN A 265 4.35 -14.44 -10.34
N THR A 266 3.30 -13.80 -10.88
CA THR A 266 2.35 -12.97 -10.12
C THR A 266 0.90 -13.38 -10.36
N GLY A 267 0.61 -14.03 -11.49
CA GLY A 267 -0.75 -14.35 -11.94
C GLY A 267 -1.50 -13.18 -12.57
N ILE A 268 -0.85 -12.03 -12.80
CA ILE A 268 -1.47 -10.78 -13.28
C ILE A 268 -1.26 -10.65 -14.79
N ASP A 269 -2.34 -10.27 -15.51
CA ASP A 269 -2.33 -9.93 -16.93
C ASP A 269 -1.95 -8.45 -17.12
N LEU A 270 -0.80 -8.21 -17.74
CA LEU A 270 -0.27 -6.86 -17.94
C LEU A 270 -1.16 -6.00 -18.86
N ASP A 271 -1.73 -6.59 -19.90
CA ASP A 271 -2.53 -5.83 -20.86
C ASP A 271 -3.87 -5.41 -20.25
N GLN A 272 -4.50 -6.26 -19.45
CA GLN A 272 -5.69 -5.91 -18.68
C GLN A 272 -5.40 -4.87 -17.60
N LEU A 273 -4.26 -4.96 -16.92
CA LEU A 273 -3.82 -3.97 -15.94
C LEU A 273 -3.59 -2.60 -16.58
N ILE A 274 -2.91 -2.53 -17.73
CA ILE A 274 -2.72 -1.30 -18.51
C ILE A 274 -4.08 -0.72 -18.91
N ALA A 275 -5.02 -1.55 -19.36
CA ALA A 275 -6.36 -1.08 -19.72
C ALA A 275 -7.12 -0.50 -18.53
N ALA A 276 -7.01 -1.09 -17.33
CA ALA A 276 -7.58 -0.55 -16.10
C ALA A 276 -6.97 0.82 -15.76
N GLY A 277 -5.63 0.91 -15.81
CA GLY A 277 -4.89 2.16 -15.58
C GLY A 277 -5.25 3.26 -16.56
N GLN A 278 -5.44 2.93 -17.84
CA GLN A 278 -5.83 3.91 -18.86
C GLN A 278 -7.24 4.44 -18.61
N ARG A 279 -8.20 3.59 -18.22
CA ARG A 279 -9.58 4.01 -17.91
C ARG A 279 -9.62 4.98 -16.73
N ILE A 280 -8.96 4.66 -15.63
CA ILE A 280 -8.97 5.55 -14.48
C ILE A 280 -8.24 6.86 -14.77
N CYS A 281 -7.14 6.86 -15.51
CA CYS A 281 -6.45 8.09 -15.92
C CYS A 281 -7.31 8.97 -16.84
N ALA A 282 -8.05 8.37 -17.75
CA ALA A 282 -9.00 9.11 -18.62
C ALA A 282 -10.09 9.78 -17.78
N LEU A 283 -10.67 9.09 -16.79
CA LEU A 283 -11.64 9.65 -15.85
C LEU A 283 -11.06 10.83 -15.07
N LEU A 284 -9.84 10.69 -14.58
CA LEU A 284 -9.14 11.69 -13.78
C LEU A 284 -8.58 12.85 -14.62
N GLY A 285 -8.63 12.76 -15.95
CA GLY A 285 -8.06 13.76 -16.86
C GLY A 285 -6.53 13.92 -16.71
N ARG A 286 -5.84 12.83 -16.33
CA ARG A 286 -4.38 12.83 -16.15
C ARG A 286 -3.69 11.82 -17.08
N SER A 287 -2.41 12.06 -17.36
CA SER A 287 -1.57 11.07 -18.06
C SER A 287 -1.28 9.87 -17.15
N ASN A 288 -1.14 8.70 -17.78
CA ASN A 288 -0.72 7.49 -17.06
C ASN A 288 0.73 7.65 -16.54
N GLY A 289 0.94 7.39 -15.25
CA GLY A 289 2.24 7.49 -14.59
C GLY A 289 3.19 6.32 -14.95
N SER A 290 2.63 5.17 -15.37
CA SER A 290 3.44 4.01 -15.76
C SER A 290 4.23 4.27 -17.04
N ARG A 291 5.53 4.01 -17.00
CA ARG A 291 6.40 4.06 -18.19
C ARG A 291 6.06 2.94 -19.16
N VAL A 292 5.73 1.76 -18.64
CA VAL A 292 5.35 0.57 -19.44
C VAL A 292 4.03 0.83 -20.17
N ALA A 293 3.02 1.35 -19.48
CA ALA A 293 1.74 1.68 -20.11
C ALA A 293 1.91 2.71 -21.23
N ARG A 294 2.64 3.79 -20.97
CA ARG A 294 2.92 4.82 -22.00
C ARG A 294 3.64 4.26 -23.20
N ALA A 295 4.67 3.44 -22.99
CA ALA A 295 5.42 2.81 -24.09
C ALA A 295 4.54 1.86 -24.92
N ARG A 296 3.65 1.10 -24.28
CA ARG A 296 2.73 0.17 -24.95
C ARG A 296 1.60 0.87 -25.71
N LEU A 297 1.14 2.00 -25.18
CA LEU A 297 0.04 2.77 -25.79
C LEU A 297 0.52 3.81 -26.80
N GLY A 298 1.82 4.04 -26.92
CA GLY A 298 2.41 5.03 -27.85
C GLY A 298 2.11 6.47 -27.44
N SER A 299 1.92 6.74 -26.16
CA SER A 299 1.53 8.04 -25.61
C SER A 299 2.60 8.67 -24.72
#